data_8138e4c13ecea599a154fc36373c7d04
#
_entry.id   8138e4c13ecea599a154fc36373c7d04
#
_cell.length_a   1.000
_cell.length_b   1.000
_cell.length_c   1.000
_cell.angle_alpha   90.00
_cell.angle_beta   90.00
_cell.angle_gamma   90.00
#
_symmetry.space_group_name_H-M   'P 1'
#
loop_
_entity.id
_entity.type
_entity.pdbx_description
1 polymer ?
#
loop_
_entity_poly.entity_id
_entity_poly.type
_entity_poly.pdbx_seq_one_letter_code
_entity_poly.pdbx_strand_id
1 'polypeptide(L)'
;MIATNTRHLFVTGVAVNLCAAASFAGNVDVSTVPVRDTVQLTIYNSEDLTLVRETRHITFARGVNPLQFSWANTLIDPSSVELRFLTHADKLDVLDTTYPHDKPQMLYWNVASEFDGDAMVEITYFTSGITWAADYVCVSDVAEEQMSFEGFVRITNNSGEDYQSAQMRLVVGEINLVEKVTDLARRGVISADDARAYRENEKDFRRLAAKARSELQDAVAGRIAEAAASPKQIIKEGLSEYFIYTIEGTETIKHTWSKRMRLFQGKAVPFEIKYRYRPAEYGQQLVRLYILRNDEASSLGTTPLPDGMVRLFRDNGRDGLSFLTAYHTKYVPIGQEIELNLGRDPEVVHERLRLRSWRDNFWFRDTKGRKYFSREQGPQIRNNYPVAGWDDHEQWVERIRNYRDQPIDVEIRLTLRGHVIFTSELSPKLHDYHSPQFTARIEPAKPRDLGYEVTYRQGINHDQDNVTLKQPG
;
A
#
# COMPACT_ATOMS: atom_id res chain seq x y z
N MET A 1 45.96 35.97 -83.72
CA MET A 1 45.59 35.00 -84.76
C MET A 1 44.18 34.50 -84.35
N ILE A 2 43.13 35.00 -84.98
CA ILE A 2 42.36 34.39 -86.05
C ILE A 2 41.61 33.10 -85.50
N ALA A 3 40.35 32.93 -85.51
CA ALA A 3 39.14 33.42 -86.24
C ALA A 3 37.91 32.87 -85.61
N THR A 4 36.83 33.65 -85.54
CA THR A 4 35.57 33.53 -86.30
C THR A 4 34.76 32.23 -86.26
N ASN A 5 33.56 32.31 -85.89
CA ASN A 5 32.26 32.29 -86.58
C ASN A 5 31.40 31.17 -85.97
N THR A 6 30.12 31.13 -85.87
CA THR A 6 28.92 31.78 -86.39
C THR A 6 27.67 31.07 -85.85
N ARG A 7 26.68 31.81 -85.46
CA ARG A 7 25.22 31.57 -85.43
C ARG A 7 24.71 30.19 -85.72
N HIS A 8 23.73 29.75 -84.87
CA HIS A 8 22.36 29.49 -85.40
C HIS A 8 21.30 29.51 -84.24
N LEU A 9 20.29 30.23 -84.54
CA LEU A 9 19.00 30.38 -83.79
C LEU A 9 18.12 29.15 -84.05
N PHE A 10 17.58 28.56 -83.00
CA PHE A 10 16.32 27.75 -83.13
C PHE A 10 15.40 28.04 -81.96
N VAL A 11 14.24 28.59 -82.29
CA VAL A 11 13.03 28.73 -81.44
C VAL A 11 12.27 27.43 -81.45
N THR A 12 11.97 26.90 -80.27
CA THR A 12 10.91 25.90 -80.17
C THR A 12 10.18 25.99 -78.81
N GLY A 13 8.91 25.98 -78.86
CA GLY A 13 7.85 26.31 -77.97
C GLY A 13 7.89 25.71 -76.56
N VAL A 14 7.44 26.53 -75.60
CA VAL A 14 7.18 26.16 -74.23
C VAL A 14 5.74 25.62 -74.16
N ALA A 15 5.61 24.30 -73.88
CA ALA A 15 4.35 23.73 -73.38
C ALA A 15 4.36 23.87 -71.87
N VAL A 16 3.53 24.77 -71.35
CA VAL A 16 3.28 24.89 -69.90
C VAL A 16 2.36 23.74 -69.49
N ASN A 17 2.94 22.74 -68.81
CA ASN A 17 2.18 21.71 -68.16
C ASN A 17 1.84 22.19 -66.72
N LEU A 18 0.58 22.59 -66.50
CA LEU A 18 0.01 22.87 -65.15
C LEU A 18 -0.18 21.51 -64.49
N CYS A 19 0.84 21.05 -63.73
CA CYS A 19 0.61 20.00 -62.74
C CYS A 19 -0.12 20.63 -61.54
N ALA A 20 -1.40 20.31 -61.37
CA ALA A 20 -2.11 20.55 -60.16
C ALA A 20 -1.42 19.71 -59.05
N ALA A 21 -0.71 20.40 -58.18
CA ALA A 21 -0.18 19.81 -56.93
C ALA A 21 -1.40 19.46 -56.05
N ALA A 22 -1.75 18.20 -56.03
CA ALA A 22 -2.61 17.67 -54.96
C ALA A 22 -1.85 17.85 -53.64
N SER A 23 -2.30 18.82 -52.83
CA SER A 23 -1.81 18.97 -51.48
C SER A 23 -2.26 17.73 -50.70
N PHE A 24 -1.34 16.78 -50.54
CA PHE A 24 -1.54 15.75 -49.49
C PHE A 24 -1.51 16.47 -48.17
N ALA A 25 -2.65 16.50 -47.45
CA ALA A 25 -2.70 16.88 -46.09
C ALA A 25 -1.71 15.98 -45.32
N GLY A 26 -0.63 16.57 -44.81
CA GLY A 26 0.36 15.83 -44.05
C GLY A 26 -0.26 15.31 -42.76
N ASN A 27 0.00 14.07 -42.42
CA ASN A 27 -0.35 13.52 -41.12
C ASN A 27 0.28 14.39 -40.03
N VAL A 28 -0.50 14.83 -39.06
CA VAL A 28 0.00 15.51 -37.85
C VAL A 28 0.29 14.41 -36.85
N ASP A 29 1.58 14.31 -36.43
CA ASP A 29 1.99 13.41 -35.37
C ASP A 29 1.71 14.05 -34.03
N VAL A 30 0.71 13.57 -33.30
CA VAL A 30 0.29 14.09 -32.00
C VAL A 30 1.30 13.78 -30.91
N SER A 31 2.12 12.76 -31.04
CA SER A 31 3.13 12.37 -30.05
C SER A 31 4.38 13.24 -30.09
N THR A 32 4.66 13.88 -31.19
CA THR A 32 5.87 14.70 -31.40
C THR A 32 5.59 16.20 -31.50
N VAL A 33 4.41 16.62 -31.92
CA VAL A 33 4.00 18.01 -32.11
C VAL A 33 2.49 18.15 -31.84
N PRO A 34 2.01 19.09 -31.04
CA PRO A 34 2.73 20.07 -30.22
C PRO A 34 3.10 19.53 -28.84
N VAL A 35 3.87 20.35 -28.10
CA VAL A 35 4.23 20.09 -26.69
C VAL A 35 2.94 19.97 -25.85
N ARG A 36 2.96 19.11 -24.84
CA ARG A 36 1.88 18.99 -23.85
C ARG A 36 1.76 20.29 -23.06
N ASP A 37 0.57 20.83 -22.96
CA ASP A 37 0.30 22.01 -22.12
C ASP A 37 0.19 21.62 -20.64
N THR A 38 -0.56 20.59 -20.35
CA THR A 38 -0.71 20.04 -19.01
C THR A 38 -0.66 18.52 -19.02
N VAL A 39 -0.17 17.95 -17.92
CA VAL A 39 -0.20 16.50 -17.68
C VAL A 39 -0.68 16.24 -16.26
N GLN A 40 -1.62 15.32 -16.11
CA GLN A 40 -2.08 14.82 -14.82
C GLN A 40 -1.91 13.29 -14.79
N LEU A 41 -1.30 12.78 -13.74
CA LEU A 41 -1.14 11.36 -13.47
C LEU A 41 -2.00 10.97 -12.26
N THR A 42 -2.95 10.06 -12.44
CA THR A 42 -3.70 9.44 -11.34
C THR A 42 -3.21 8.00 -11.18
N ILE A 43 -2.44 7.73 -10.11
CA ILE A 43 -1.69 6.49 -9.95
C ILE A 43 -2.44 5.55 -8.99
N TYR A 44 -2.85 4.40 -9.50
CA TYR A 44 -3.56 3.34 -8.78
C TYR A 44 -2.58 2.22 -8.45
N ASN A 45 -2.01 2.27 -7.25
CA ASN A 45 -0.86 1.42 -6.89
C ASN A 45 -1.17 -0.07 -6.78
N SER A 46 -2.41 -0.42 -6.39
CA SER A 46 -2.82 -1.82 -6.21
C SER A 46 -2.78 -2.64 -7.50
N GLU A 47 -2.90 -1.99 -8.67
CA GLU A 47 -3.10 -2.66 -9.96
C GLU A 47 -2.00 -2.34 -10.99
N ASP A 48 -0.93 -1.63 -10.63
CA ASP A 48 0.08 -1.11 -11.57
C ASP A 48 -0.56 -0.37 -12.74
N LEU A 49 -1.50 0.50 -12.43
CA LEU A 49 -2.30 1.25 -13.40
C LEU A 49 -2.18 2.73 -13.13
N THR A 50 -1.97 3.52 -14.17
CA THR A 50 -1.97 5.00 -14.09
C THR A 50 -2.83 5.56 -15.20
N LEU A 51 -3.82 6.38 -14.82
CA LEU A 51 -4.57 7.20 -15.76
C LEU A 51 -3.74 8.45 -16.05
N VAL A 52 -3.34 8.61 -17.29
CA VAL A 52 -2.73 9.83 -17.83
C VAL A 52 -3.80 10.66 -18.50
N ARG A 53 -3.78 11.93 -18.20
CA ARG A 53 -4.67 12.94 -18.79
C ARG A 53 -3.80 14.11 -19.21
N GLU A 54 -3.75 14.41 -20.51
CA GLU A 54 -2.93 15.48 -21.04
C GLU A 54 -3.73 16.40 -21.95
N THR A 55 -3.38 17.68 -21.95
CA THR A 55 -3.98 18.66 -22.88
C THR A 55 -2.94 19.13 -23.88
N ARG A 56 -3.40 19.41 -25.09
CA ARG A 56 -2.58 19.93 -26.19
C ARG A 56 -3.39 20.90 -27.05
N HIS A 57 -2.72 21.86 -27.67
CA HIS A 57 -3.28 22.72 -28.70
C HIS A 57 -2.97 22.09 -30.06
N ILE A 58 -4.00 21.84 -30.88
CA ILE A 58 -3.87 21.29 -32.22
C ILE A 58 -4.54 22.23 -33.21
N THR A 59 -3.85 22.56 -34.31
CA THR A 59 -4.42 23.35 -35.40
C THR A 59 -5.16 22.45 -36.35
N PHE A 60 -6.43 22.75 -36.58
CA PHE A 60 -7.29 22.05 -37.52
C PHE A 60 -7.55 22.92 -38.76
N ALA A 61 -7.58 22.25 -39.93
CA ALA A 61 -8.09 22.84 -41.16
C ALA A 61 -9.53 22.35 -41.40
N ARG A 62 -10.35 23.15 -42.07
CA ARG A 62 -11.69 22.72 -42.46
C ARG A 62 -11.67 21.45 -43.30
N GLY A 63 -12.47 20.47 -42.97
CA GLY A 63 -12.51 19.14 -43.61
C GLY A 63 -11.96 18.04 -42.70
N VAL A 64 -11.41 16.99 -43.28
CA VAL A 64 -10.91 15.83 -42.53
C VAL A 64 -9.41 16.04 -42.20
N ASN A 65 -9.07 15.94 -40.92
CA ASN A 65 -7.72 16.06 -40.40
C ASN A 65 -7.28 14.71 -39.83
N PRO A 66 -6.30 14.01 -40.47
CA PRO A 66 -5.71 12.80 -39.90
C PRO A 66 -4.69 13.18 -38.81
N LEU A 67 -4.95 12.74 -37.58
CA LEU A 67 -4.06 12.91 -36.44
C LEU A 67 -3.40 11.58 -36.12
N GLN A 68 -2.10 11.57 -35.93
CA GLN A 68 -1.34 10.39 -35.51
C GLN A 68 -0.94 10.53 -34.05
N PHE A 69 -1.24 9.50 -33.26
CA PHE A 69 -0.75 9.33 -31.90
C PHE A 69 0.08 8.05 -31.83
N SER A 70 1.31 8.16 -31.32
CA SER A 70 2.23 7.02 -31.20
C SER A 70 2.84 6.98 -29.81
N TRP A 71 3.10 5.75 -29.31
CA TRP A 71 3.60 5.48 -27.97
C TRP A 71 4.72 4.42 -27.97
N ALA A 72 5.60 4.48 -28.93
CA ALA A 72 6.73 3.55 -29.05
C ALA A 72 7.55 3.46 -27.77
N ASN A 73 7.84 2.21 -27.34
CA ASN A 73 8.60 1.90 -26.11
C ASN A 73 7.92 2.34 -24.78
N THR A 74 6.63 2.54 -24.78
CA THR A 74 5.85 2.85 -23.58
C THR A 74 4.90 1.69 -23.22
N LEU A 75 4.34 1.73 -22.00
CA LEU A 75 3.40 0.71 -21.49
C LEU A 75 1.95 1.20 -21.57
N ILE A 76 1.61 1.97 -22.60
CA ILE A 76 0.26 2.47 -22.80
C ILE A 76 -0.66 1.31 -23.25
N ASP A 77 -1.86 1.25 -22.68
CA ASP A 77 -2.94 0.38 -23.17
C ASP A 77 -3.61 1.03 -24.38
N PRO A 78 -3.45 0.45 -25.59
CA PRO A 78 -4.01 1.01 -26.82
C PRO A 78 -5.53 1.17 -26.79
N SER A 79 -6.23 0.27 -26.09
CA SER A 79 -7.68 0.26 -26.04
C SER A 79 -8.28 1.37 -25.17
N SER A 80 -7.44 2.01 -24.36
CA SER A 80 -7.82 3.06 -23.42
C SER A 80 -7.59 4.47 -23.94
N VAL A 81 -7.01 4.62 -25.13
CA VAL A 81 -6.64 5.92 -25.68
C VAL A 81 -7.86 6.64 -26.25
N GLU A 82 -8.24 7.75 -25.62
CA GLU A 82 -9.37 8.58 -25.99
C GLU A 82 -8.95 10.01 -26.33
N LEU A 83 -9.57 10.58 -27.36
CA LEU A 83 -9.44 11.98 -27.75
C LEU A 83 -10.74 12.74 -27.42
N ARG A 84 -10.64 13.88 -26.77
CA ARG A 84 -11.77 14.75 -26.45
C ARG A 84 -11.44 16.20 -26.81
N PHE A 85 -12.39 16.93 -27.36
CA PHE A 85 -12.23 18.35 -27.66
C PHE A 85 -12.70 19.21 -26.48
N LEU A 86 -11.83 20.05 -25.95
CA LEU A 86 -12.13 20.97 -24.86
C LEU A 86 -12.66 22.32 -25.36
N THR A 87 -12.22 22.73 -26.57
CA THR A 87 -12.73 23.93 -27.23
C THR A 87 -13.29 23.53 -28.59
N HIS A 88 -14.27 24.27 -29.09
CA HIS A 88 -14.90 24.04 -30.39
C HIS A 88 -15.47 22.63 -30.57
N ALA A 89 -15.89 21.97 -29.49
CA ALA A 89 -16.45 20.63 -29.50
C ALA A 89 -17.74 20.50 -30.37
N ASP A 90 -18.42 21.61 -30.62
CA ASP A 90 -19.57 21.71 -31.50
C ASP A 90 -19.21 21.71 -33.00
N LYS A 91 -17.91 21.83 -33.35
CA LYS A 91 -17.38 21.95 -34.72
C LYS A 91 -16.37 20.89 -35.07
N LEU A 92 -16.05 20.00 -34.13
CA LEU A 92 -15.06 18.96 -34.27
C LEU A 92 -15.69 17.60 -33.92
N ASP A 93 -15.48 16.63 -34.75
CA ASP A 93 -15.98 15.26 -34.54
C ASP A 93 -14.93 14.23 -34.92
N VAL A 94 -14.78 13.16 -34.11
CA VAL A 94 -13.92 12.02 -34.42
C VAL A 94 -14.71 11.03 -35.27
N LEU A 95 -14.44 11.02 -36.56
CA LEU A 95 -15.15 10.14 -37.53
C LEU A 95 -14.82 8.67 -37.31
N ASP A 96 -13.55 8.35 -37.12
CA ASP A 96 -13.05 7.01 -36.85
C ASP A 96 -11.69 7.02 -36.13
N THR A 97 -11.34 5.87 -35.55
CA THR A 97 -10.02 5.56 -34.99
C THR A 97 -9.47 4.32 -35.66
N THR A 98 -8.31 4.43 -36.30
CA THR A 98 -7.67 3.35 -37.00
C THR A 98 -6.41 2.88 -36.30
N TYR A 99 -6.29 1.57 -36.10
CA TYR A 99 -5.11 0.89 -35.56
C TYR A 99 -4.38 0.16 -36.67
N PRO A 100 -3.24 0.66 -37.18
CA PRO A 100 -2.52 -0.02 -38.29
C PRO A 100 -1.88 -1.31 -37.77
N HIS A 101 -2.12 -2.41 -38.47
CA HIS A 101 -1.63 -3.72 -38.08
C HIS A 101 -0.11 -3.89 -38.17
N ASP A 102 0.54 -3.15 -39.04
CA ASP A 102 2.00 -3.13 -39.24
C ASP A 102 2.74 -2.17 -38.31
N LYS A 103 2.02 -1.38 -37.51
CA LYS A 103 2.55 -0.38 -36.58
C LYS A 103 1.85 -0.48 -35.23
N PRO A 104 2.19 -1.46 -34.40
CA PRO A 104 1.39 -1.84 -33.23
C PRO A 104 1.35 -0.79 -32.10
N GLN A 105 2.18 0.25 -32.14
CA GLN A 105 2.28 1.27 -31.08
C GLN A 105 1.87 2.65 -31.61
N MET A 106 0.83 2.71 -32.41
CA MET A 106 0.22 3.96 -32.88
C MET A 106 -1.24 3.78 -33.30
N LEU A 107 -1.93 4.89 -33.34
CA LEU A 107 -3.28 4.99 -33.92
C LEU A 107 -3.40 6.26 -34.76
N TYR A 108 -4.43 6.31 -35.58
CA TYR A 108 -4.85 7.50 -36.32
C TYR A 108 -6.28 7.83 -35.96
N TRP A 109 -6.54 9.13 -35.69
CA TRP A 109 -7.88 9.69 -35.63
C TRP A 109 -8.13 10.46 -36.93
N ASN A 110 -9.26 10.23 -37.56
CA ASN A 110 -9.79 11.08 -38.62
C ASN A 110 -10.76 12.06 -37.98
N VAL A 111 -10.36 13.33 -37.86
CA VAL A 111 -11.17 14.37 -37.24
C VAL A 111 -11.79 15.27 -38.31
N ALA A 112 -13.12 15.31 -38.35
CA ALA A 112 -13.84 16.31 -39.16
C ALA A 112 -13.83 17.66 -38.46
N SER A 113 -13.49 18.73 -39.18
CA SER A 113 -13.54 20.10 -38.70
C SER A 113 -14.38 20.99 -39.59
N GLU A 114 -15.28 21.75 -38.96
CA GLU A 114 -16.09 22.80 -39.65
C GLU A 114 -15.42 24.16 -39.65
N PHE A 115 -14.22 24.31 -39.01
CA PHE A 115 -13.50 25.57 -38.93
C PHE A 115 -12.00 25.40 -39.21
N ASP A 116 -11.33 26.52 -39.41
CA ASP A 116 -9.86 26.60 -39.51
C ASP A 116 -9.33 27.31 -38.25
N GLY A 117 -8.41 26.71 -37.51
CA GLY A 117 -7.83 27.33 -36.32
C GLY A 117 -7.39 26.33 -35.25
N ASP A 118 -6.96 26.87 -34.10
CA ASP A 118 -6.47 26.08 -32.99
C ASP A 118 -7.60 25.63 -32.07
N ALA A 119 -7.55 24.40 -31.66
CA ALA A 119 -8.40 23.84 -30.62
C ALA A 119 -7.59 23.15 -29.52
N MET A 120 -8.05 23.31 -28.27
CA MET A 120 -7.51 22.56 -27.16
C MET A 120 -8.16 21.18 -27.10
N VAL A 121 -7.34 20.16 -27.11
CA VAL A 121 -7.76 18.76 -27.00
C VAL A 121 -7.24 18.15 -25.70
N GLU A 122 -7.97 17.17 -25.21
CA GLU A 122 -7.56 16.28 -24.12
C GLU A 122 -7.36 14.89 -24.65
N ILE A 123 -6.21 14.29 -24.32
CA ILE A 123 -5.94 12.89 -24.59
C ILE A 123 -5.83 12.18 -23.26
N THR A 124 -6.63 11.12 -23.09
CA THR A 124 -6.60 10.26 -21.90
C THR A 124 -6.22 8.85 -22.27
N TYR A 125 -5.42 8.19 -21.43
CA TYR A 125 -5.05 6.80 -21.60
C TYR A 125 -4.58 6.17 -20.30
N PHE A 126 -4.65 4.87 -20.21
CA PHE A 126 -4.02 4.10 -19.16
C PHE A 126 -2.61 3.66 -19.55
N THR A 127 -1.71 3.68 -18.59
CA THR A 127 -0.35 3.15 -18.69
C THR A 127 0.02 2.38 -17.44
N SER A 128 0.98 1.46 -17.58
CA SER A 128 1.60 0.73 -16.47
C SER A 128 3.01 1.24 -16.20
N GLY A 129 3.66 0.71 -15.17
CA GLY A 129 5.05 1.01 -14.84
C GLY A 129 5.25 2.30 -14.05
N ILE A 130 4.17 2.97 -13.59
CA ILE A 130 4.26 4.06 -12.62
C ILE A 130 3.66 3.56 -11.32
N THR A 131 4.49 3.51 -10.29
CA THR A 131 4.07 3.03 -8.96
C THR A 131 4.43 4.04 -7.89
N TRP A 132 3.76 3.96 -6.75
CA TRP A 132 4.14 4.74 -5.58
C TRP A 132 4.12 3.87 -4.31
N ALA A 133 4.86 4.31 -3.30
CA ALA A 133 4.86 3.68 -1.98
C ALA A 133 4.98 4.75 -0.91
N ALA A 134 4.27 4.57 0.21
CA ALA A 134 4.44 5.41 1.37
C ALA A 134 5.61 4.91 2.23
N ASP A 135 6.32 5.83 2.85
CA ASP A 135 7.28 5.54 3.90
C ASP A 135 7.22 6.62 5.00
N TYR A 136 7.43 6.18 6.23
CA TYR A 136 7.28 6.99 7.42
C TYR A 136 8.56 7.02 8.23
N VAL A 137 8.89 8.19 8.75
CA VAL A 137 10.01 8.39 9.67
C VAL A 137 9.45 8.95 10.96
N CYS A 138 9.63 8.20 12.04
CA CYS A 138 9.20 8.57 13.38
C CYS A 138 10.42 8.74 14.27
N VAL A 139 10.49 9.86 14.99
CA VAL A 139 11.57 10.12 15.95
C VAL A 139 10.94 10.49 17.30
N SER A 140 11.04 9.59 18.27
CA SER A 140 10.60 9.89 19.65
C SER A 140 11.62 10.75 20.36
N ASP A 141 11.13 11.56 21.29
CA ASP A 141 11.97 12.30 22.23
C ASP A 141 12.67 11.35 23.23
N VAL A 142 13.58 11.91 24.03
CA VAL A 142 14.30 11.18 25.09
C VAL A 142 13.37 10.67 26.18
N ALA A 143 12.32 11.45 26.50
CA ALA A 143 11.34 11.12 27.53
C ALA A 143 10.35 10.04 27.10
N GLU A 144 10.28 9.75 25.79
CA GLU A 144 9.33 8.81 25.19
C GLU A 144 7.86 9.19 25.41
N GLU A 145 7.56 10.49 25.34
CA GLU A 145 6.20 11.05 25.47
C GLU A 145 5.62 11.54 24.15
N GLN A 146 6.49 12.04 23.26
CA GLN A 146 6.12 12.61 21.98
C GLN A 146 7.10 12.18 20.89
N MET A 147 6.63 12.23 19.64
CA MET A 147 7.48 11.98 18.48
C MET A 147 7.20 12.94 17.35
N SER A 148 8.20 13.19 16.51
CA SER A 148 7.94 13.67 15.16
C SER A 148 7.50 12.49 14.30
N PHE A 149 6.45 12.68 13.52
CA PHE A 149 5.92 11.66 12.63
C PHE A 149 5.82 12.26 11.21
N GLU A 150 6.73 11.87 10.34
CA GLU A 150 6.78 12.36 8.97
C GLU A 150 6.38 11.27 7.98
N GLY A 151 5.45 11.59 7.11
CA GLY A 151 5.04 10.73 6.00
C GLY A 151 5.66 11.22 4.69
N PHE A 152 6.09 10.28 3.87
CA PHE A 152 6.64 10.51 2.54
C PHE A 152 5.99 9.56 1.53
N VAL A 153 5.96 9.99 0.28
CA VAL A 153 5.64 9.13 -0.86
C VAL A 153 6.82 9.08 -1.81
N ARG A 154 7.08 7.91 -2.33
CA ARG A 154 8.05 7.70 -3.41
C ARG A 154 7.32 7.23 -4.64
N ILE A 155 7.43 7.99 -5.73
CA ILE A 155 6.88 7.64 -7.03
C ILE A 155 8.03 7.15 -7.89
N THR A 156 7.84 6.03 -8.57
CA THR A 156 8.81 5.43 -9.50
C THR A 156 8.18 5.35 -10.88
N ASN A 157 8.86 5.85 -11.89
CA ASN A 157 8.40 5.85 -13.27
C ASN A 157 9.23 4.90 -14.14
N ASN A 158 8.62 3.83 -14.61
CA ASN A 158 9.19 2.87 -15.57
C ASN A 158 8.26 2.65 -16.77
N SER A 159 7.38 3.64 -17.06
CA SER A 159 6.39 3.55 -18.12
C SER A 159 6.96 3.64 -19.55
N GLY A 160 8.24 3.99 -19.69
CA GLY A 160 8.87 4.26 -20.98
C GLY A 160 8.82 5.74 -21.38
N GLU A 161 8.17 6.60 -20.59
CA GLU A 161 7.94 7.99 -20.94
C GLU A 161 8.35 8.97 -19.82
N ASP A 162 8.83 10.16 -20.21
CA ASP A 162 9.12 11.28 -19.30
C ASP A 162 7.85 12.11 -19.10
N TYR A 163 7.48 12.35 -17.84
CA TYR A 163 6.38 13.25 -17.48
C TYR A 163 6.94 14.53 -16.89
N GLN A 164 6.92 15.59 -17.70
CA GLN A 164 7.39 16.92 -17.29
C GLN A 164 6.23 17.73 -16.72
N SER A 165 6.49 18.40 -15.58
CA SER A 165 5.52 19.29 -14.93
C SER A 165 4.14 18.64 -14.74
N ALA A 166 4.09 17.35 -14.37
CA ALA A 166 2.87 16.61 -14.19
C ALA A 166 2.25 16.87 -12.80
N GLN A 167 0.94 17.08 -12.76
CA GLN A 167 0.18 17.04 -11.52
C GLN A 167 0.00 15.57 -11.10
N MET A 168 0.40 15.24 -9.86
CA MET A 168 0.36 13.87 -9.36
C MET A 168 -0.81 13.66 -8.41
N ARG A 169 -1.61 12.63 -8.66
CA ARG A 169 -2.73 12.18 -7.82
C ARG A 169 -2.49 10.73 -7.45
N LEU A 170 -2.45 10.45 -6.15
CA LEU A 170 -2.18 9.11 -5.60
C LEU A 170 -3.47 8.54 -5.04
N VAL A 171 -3.86 7.38 -5.51
CA VAL A 171 -5.08 6.71 -5.06
C VAL A 171 -4.71 5.71 -3.98
N VAL A 172 -5.36 5.85 -2.81
CA VAL A 172 -5.22 4.97 -1.65
C VAL A 172 -6.52 4.20 -1.47
N GLY A 173 -6.45 2.90 -1.48
CA GLY A 173 -7.59 1.98 -1.42
C GLY A 173 -7.47 0.88 -2.47
N GLU A 174 -8.36 -0.09 -2.41
CA GLU A 174 -8.44 -1.16 -3.39
C GLU A 174 -9.45 -0.80 -4.46
N ILE A 175 -9.05 -0.90 -5.72
CA ILE A 175 -9.94 -0.77 -6.87
C ILE A 175 -10.19 -2.15 -7.44
N ASN A 176 -11.46 -2.53 -7.53
CA ASN A 176 -11.87 -3.75 -8.20
C ASN A 176 -11.84 -3.54 -9.72
N LEU A 177 -10.69 -3.75 -10.33
CA LEU A 177 -10.61 -3.85 -11.79
C LEU A 177 -11.10 -5.23 -12.23
N VAL A 178 -12.11 -5.25 -13.07
CA VAL A 178 -12.68 -6.48 -13.61
C VAL A 178 -11.68 -7.20 -14.53
N GLU A 179 -10.72 -6.47 -15.12
CA GLU A 179 -9.66 -7.01 -15.98
C GLU A 179 -8.34 -6.26 -15.75
N LYS A 180 -7.28 -7.03 -15.49
CA LYS A 180 -5.93 -6.45 -15.39
C LYS A 180 -5.36 -6.17 -16.78
N VAL A 181 -4.60 -5.08 -16.94
CA VAL A 181 -3.91 -4.73 -18.19
C VAL A 181 -3.09 -5.92 -18.74
N THR A 182 -2.50 -6.72 -17.86
CA THR A 182 -1.81 -7.98 -18.22
C THR A 182 -2.72 -9.03 -18.86
N ASP A 183 -4.01 -9.03 -18.56
CA ASP A 183 -4.97 -9.97 -19.12
C ASP A 183 -5.49 -9.49 -20.48
N LEU A 184 -5.57 -8.18 -20.69
CA LEU A 184 -5.82 -7.57 -22.01
C LEU A 184 -4.68 -7.87 -22.98
N ALA A 185 -3.42 -7.82 -22.50
CA ALA A 185 -2.26 -8.24 -23.28
C ALA A 185 -2.31 -9.72 -23.70
N ARG A 186 -2.82 -10.61 -22.85
CA ARG A 186 -2.96 -12.05 -23.15
C ARG A 186 -4.05 -12.37 -24.18
N ARG A 187 -5.04 -11.49 -24.36
CA ARG A 187 -6.17 -11.72 -25.27
C ARG A 187 -5.89 -11.35 -26.71
N GLY A 188 -4.66 -10.98 -27.06
CA GLY A 188 -4.24 -10.75 -28.45
C GLY A 188 -4.51 -9.35 -28.97
N VAL A 189 -4.85 -8.40 -28.10
CA VAL A 189 -4.89 -6.97 -28.43
C VAL A 189 -3.45 -6.41 -28.54
N ILE A 190 -2.46 -7.12 -27.96
CA ILE A 190 -1.03 -6.84 -28.02
C ILE A 190 -0.29 -8.07 -28.55
N SER A 191 0.76 -7.89 -29.37
CA SER A 191 1.53 -9.00 -29.93
C SER A 191 2.24 -9.84 -28.86
N ALA A 192 2.54 -11.12 -29.18
CA ALA A 192 3.26 -12.02 -28.27
C ALA A 192 4.68 -11.52 -27.93
N ASP A 193 5.28 -10.68 -28.77
CA ASP A 193 6.60 -10.09 -28.56
C ASP A 193 6.54 -8.91 -27.60
N ASP A 194 5.49 -8.11 -27.63
CA ASP A 194 5.25 -7.03 -26.65
C ASP A 194 5.00 -7.59 -25.24
N ALA A 195 4.30 -8.73 -25.15
CA ALA A 195 4.08 -9.44 -23.88
C ALA A 195 5.37 -10.09 -23.33
N ARG A 196 6.37 -10.39 -24.18
CA ARG A 196 7.72 -10.84 -23.76
C ARG A 196 8.56 -9.68 -23.25
N ALA A 197 8.59 -8.57 -23.96
CA ALA A 197 9.27 -7.35 -23.56
C ALA A 197 8.73 -6.84 -22.21
N TYR A 198 7.43 -6.92 -21.99
CA TYR A 198 6.79 -6.61 -20.71
C TYR A 198 7.29 -7.50 -19.56
N ARG A 199 7.39 -8.83 -19.78
CA ARG A 199 7.88 -9.80 -18.77
C ARG A 199 9.37 -9.70 -18.49
N GLU A 200 10.19 -9.32 -19.47
CA GLU A 200 11.62 -9.08 -19.28
C GLU A 200 11.84 -7.79 -18.50
N ASN A 201 11.13 -6.73 -18.82
CA ASN A 201 11.16 -5.47 -18.07
C ASN A 201 10.67 -5.64 -16.62
N GLU A 202 9.65 -6.48 -16.36
CA GLU A 202 9.19 -6.79 -15.00
C GLU A 202 10.27 -7.50 -14.15
N LYS A 203 11.04 -8.43 -14.76
CA LYS A 203 12.12 -9.14 -14.07
C LYS A 203 13.31 -8.23 -13.76
N ASP A 204 13.69 -7.37 -14.70
CA ASP A 204 14.75 -6.40 -14.52
C ASP A 204 14.36 -5.32 -13.52
N PHE A 205 13.07 -4.93 -13.50
CA PHE A 205 12.51 -4.03 -12.51
C PHE A 205 12.59 -4.59 -11.09
N ARG A 206 12.23 -5.87 -10.88
CA ARG A 206 12.35 -6.52 -9.56
C ARG A 206 13.80 -6.58 -9.09
N ARG A 207 14.76 -6.79 -10.00
CA ARG A 207 16.21 -6.73 -9.71
C ARG A 207 16.69 -5.33 -9.36
N LEU A 208 16.30 -4.32 -10.11
CA LEU A 208 16.63 -2.91 -9.87
C LEU A 208 16.00 -2.39 -8.59
N ALA A 209 14.75 -2.77 -8.28
CA ALA A 209 14.09 -2.42 -7.03
C ALA A 209 14.76 -3.08 -5.80
N ALA A 210 15.25 -4.32 -5.94
CA ALA A 210 16.03 -4.98 -4.90
C ALA A 210 17.40 -4.30 -4.68
N LYS A 211 18.07 -3.91 -5.76
CA LYS A 211 19.35 -3.20 -5.72
C LYS A 211 19.19 -1.78 -5.16
N ALA A 212 18.16 -1.04 -5.58
CA ALA A 212 17.84 0.29 -5.03
C ALA A 212 17.48 0.24 -3.54
N ARG A 213 16.87 -0.88 -3.07
CA ARG A 213 16.63 -1.10 -1.63
C ARG A 213 17.93 -1.22 -0.82
N SER A 214 18.94 -1.93 -1.33
CA SER A 214 20.22 -2.07 -0.64
C SER A 214 21.03 -0.77 -0.63
N GLU A 215 21.06 -0.05 -1.77
CA GLU A 215 21.78 1.21 -1.88
C GLU A 215 21.14 2.35 -1.07
N LEU A 216 19.80 2.32 -0.83
CA LEU A 216 19.12 3.30 0.01
C LEU A 216 19.33 3.09 1.51
N GLN A 217 19.55 1.86 1.95
CA GLN A 217 19.91 1.58 3.35
C GLN A 217 21.24 2.24 3.72
N ASP A 218 22.20 2.31 2.77
CA ASP A 218 23.51 2.93 2.99
C ASP A 218 23.47 4.46 2.85
N ALA A 219 22.58 5.02 2.01
CA ALA A 219 22.49 6.46 1.75
C ALA A 219 21.69 7.26 2.79
N VAL A 220 20.79 6.62 3.55
CA VAL A 220 19.94 7.29 4.57
C VAL A 220 20.75 7.66 5.83
N ALA A 221 21.82 6.93 6.13
CA ALA A 221 22.69 7.24 7.26
C ALA A 221 23.46 8.58 7.14
N GLY A 222 23.55 9.14 5.93
CA GLY A 222 24.41 10.31 5.64
C GLY A 222 23.70 11.65 5.35
N ARG A 223 22.38 11.74 5.22
CA ARG A 223 21.71 12.93 4.66
C ARG A 223 20.45 13.43 5.36
N ILE A 224 20.38 13.37 6.69
CA ILE A 224 19.24 13.94 7.46
C ILE A 224 19.39 15.47 7.67
N ALA A 225 20.49 16.09 7.26
CA ALA A 225 20.82 17.46 7.66
C ALA A 225 20.43 18.58 6.68
N GLU A 226 19.94 18.31 5.47
CA GLU A 226 19.77 19.42 4.50
C GLU A 226 18.58 19.22 3.55
N ALA A 227 17.44 19.80 3.90
CA ALA A 227 16.45 20.45 3.00
C ALA A 227 15.20 20.89 3.76
N ALA A 228 15.21 22.07 4.33
CA ALA A 228 14.02 22.79 4.75
C ALA A 228 13.32 23.41 3.54
N ALA A 229 12.62 22.61 2.75
CA ALA A 229 11.61 23.12 1.84
C ALA A 229 10.26 23.10 2.58
N SER A 230 9.50 24.19 2.51
CA SER A 230 8.15 24.26 3.09
C SER A 230 7.31 23.09 2.58
N PRO A 231 6.55 22.40 3.45
CA PRO A 231 5.71 21.28 3.03
C PRO A 231 4.66 21.78 2.03
N LYS A 232 4.53 21.11 0.90
CA LYS A 232 3.47 21.34 -0.08
C LYS A 232 2.14 20.91 0.54
N GLN A 233 1.08 21.71 0.32
CA GLN A 233 -0.26 21.34 0.77
C GLN A 233 -0.83 20.24 -0.11
N ILE A 234 -1.61 19.36 0.50
CA ILE A 234 -2.27 18.25 -0.19
C ILE A 234 -3.76 18.52 -0.18
N ILE A 235 -4.35 18.60 -1.37
CA ILE A 235 -5.79 18.70 -1.55
C ILE A 235 -6.38 17.29 -1.48
N LYS A 236 -7.46 17.13 -0.72
CA LYS A 236 -8.08 15.86 -0.38
C LYS A 236 -9.42 15.73 -1.08
N GLU A 237 -9.63 14.63 -1.76
CA GLU A 237 -10.91 14.27 -2.34
C GLU A 237 -11.28 12.86 -1.82
N GLY A 238 -12.30 12.76 -0.96
CA GLY A 238 -12.88 11.49 -0.55
C GLY A 238 -13.92 11.05 -1.58
N LEU A 239 -13.65 9.95 -2.26
CA LEU A 239 -14.66 9.19 -3.01
C LEU A 239 -15.04 7.99 -2.15
N SER A 240 -16.27 7.54 -2.21
CA SER A 240 -16.88 6.61 -1.23
C SER A 240 -16.08 5.32 -0.93
N GLU A 241 -15.13 4.94 -1.78
CA GLU A 241 -14.36 3.69 -1.67
C GLU A 241 -12.84 3.90 -1.61
N TYR A 242 -12.32 5.09 -1.92
CA TYR A 242 -10.89 5.39 -1.90
C TYR A 242 -10.61 6.87 -1.66
N PHE A 243 -9.38 7.18 -1.22
CA PHE A 243 -8.89 8.54 -1.04
C PHE A 243 -7.91 8.90 -2.15
N ILE A 244 -8.00 10.14 -2.63
CA ILE A 244 -7.05 10.69 -3.59
C ILE A 244 -6.21 11.75 -2.88
N TYR A 245 -4.89 11.58 -2.92
CA TYR A 245 -3.93 12.59 -2.52
C TYR A 245 -3.44 13.32 -3.75
N THR A 246 -3.83 14.57 -3.92
CA THR A 246 -3.29 15.44 -4.96
C THR A 246 -2.06 16.17 -4.41
N ILE A 247 -0.89 15.94 -5.00
CA ILE A 247 0.33 16.64 -4.64
C ILE A 247 0.24 18.07 -5.21
N GLU A 248 0.44 19.06 -4.34
CA GLU A 248 0.35 20.47 -4.73
C GLU A 248 1.42 20.83 -5.76
N GLY A 249 1.02 21.58 -6.80
CA GLY A 249 1.86 21.96 -7.91
C GLY A 249 2.12 20.82 -8.88
N THR A 250 3.18 20.95 -9.64
CA THR A 250 3.57 19.97 -10.66
C THR A 250 4.97 19.42 -10.39
N GLU A 251 5.21 18.20 -10.81
CA GLU A 251 6.46 17.49 -10.61
C GLU A 251 6.95 16.87 -11.92
N THR A 252 8.25 16.89 -12.15
CA THR A 252 8.86 16.18 -13.27
C THR A 252 9.39 14.85 -12.79
N ILE A 253 8.96 13.76 -13.44
CA ILE A 253 9.46 12.42 -13.19
C ILE A 253 9.86 11.76 -14.51
N LYS A 254 11.15 11.59 -14.69
CA LYS A 254 11.71 10.97 -15.89
C LYS A 254 11.58 9.45 -15.85
N HIS A 255 11.55 8.85 -17.00
CA HIS A 255 11.66 7.40 -17.13
C HIS A 255 12.87 6.86 -16.37
N THR A 256 12.74 5.75 -15.66
CA THR A 256 13.72 5.11 -14.76
C THR A 256 14.03 5.86 -13.47
N TRP A 257 13.37 6.99 -13.20
CA TRP A 257 13.63 7.78 -11.99
C TRP A 257 12.60 7.49 -10.90
N SER A 258 13.06 7.65 -9.66
CA SER A 258 12.21 7.68 -8.47
C SER A 258 12.32 9.04 -7.80
N LYS A 259 11.21 9.58 -7.34
CA LYS A 259 11.15 10.84 -6.61
C LYS A 259 10.45 10.63 -5.26
N ARG A 260 11.07 11.11 -4.18
CA ARG A 260 10.53 11.06 -2.83
C ARG A 260 10.07 12.45 -2.42
N MET A 261 8.82 12.57 -1.96
CA MET A 261 8.19 13.83 -1.56
C MET A 261 7.57 13.69 -0.19
N ARG A 262 7.56 14.78 0.60
CA ARG A 262 6.91 14.79 1.90
C ARG A 262 5.40 14.87 1.72
N LEU A 263 4.68 13.98 2.42
CA LEU A 263 3.23 13.89 2.41
C LEU A 263 2.62 14.74 3.54
N PHE A 264 3.15 14.60 4.76
CA PHE A 264 2.77 15.37 5.93
C PHE A 264 3.87 15.37 7.00
N GLN A 265 3.72 16.22 8.01
CA GLN A 265 4.61 16.28 9.17
C GLN A 265 3.80 16.59 10.44
N GLY A 266 3.76 15.64 11.38
CA GLY A 266 3.38 15.87 12.77
C GLY A 266 4.64 16.14 13.61
N LYS A 267 4.74 17.31 14.27
CA LYS A 267 5.96 17.69 14.98
C LYS A 267 6.03 17.17 16.41
N ALA A 268 4.90 17.08 17.10
CA ALA A 268 4.79 16.69 18.51
C ALA A 268 3.56 15.79 18.68
N VAL A 269 3.67 14.58 18.14
CA VAL A 269 2.59 13.58 18.18
C VAL A 269 2.70 12.83 19.50
N PRO A 270 1.72 12.94 20.40
CA PRO A 270 1.74 12.21 21.67
C PRO A 270 1.51 10.72 21.42
N PHE A 271 2.13 9.88 22.23
CA PHE A 271 1.93 8.44 22.21
C PHE A 271 1.96 7.83 23.61
N GLU A 272 1.35 6.67 23.75
CA GLU A 272 1.38 5.87 24.97
C GLU A 272 2.26 4.63 24.77
N ILE A 273 2.99 4.24 25.83
CA ILE A 273 3.75 2.98 25.80
C ILE A 273 2.87 1.88 26.40
N LYS A 274 2.63 0.82 25.64
CA LYS A 274 1.91 -0.38 26.11
C LYS A 274 2.76 -1.63 25.86
N TYR A 275 2.67 -2.57 26.78
CA TYR A 275 3.25 -3.88 26.62
C TYR A 275 2.12 -4.89 26.38
N ARG A 276 2.23 -5.70 25.32
CA ARG A 276 1.20 -6.69 24.97
C ARG A 276 1.79 -8.08 24.85
N TYR A 277 1.16 -9.02 25.51
CA TYR A 277 1.40 -10.45 25.30
C TYR A 277 0.18 -11.07 24.62
N ARG A 278 0.30 -11.30 23.33
CA ARG A 278 -0.75 -11.90 22.48
C ARG A 278 -0.11 -12.96 21.59
N PRO A 279 0.01 -14.21 22.08
CA PRO A 279 0.71 -15.28 21.36
C PRO A 279 0.23 -15.52 19.93
N ALA A 280 -1.06 -15.32 19.66
CA ALA A 280 -1.63 -15.47 18.32
C ALA A 280 -1.18 -14.38 17.33
N GLU A 281 -0.81 -13.18 17.81
CA GLU A 281 -0.41 -12.03 17.00
C GLU A 281 1.12 -11.86 16.94
N TYR A 282 1.80 -11.99 18.08
CA TYR A 282 3.22 -11.67 18.24
C TYR A 282 4.10 -12.87 18.61
N GLY A 283 3.54 -14.09 18.64
CA GLY A 283 4.23 -15.27 19.16
C GLY A 283 4.41 -15.21 20.69
N GLN A 284 5.27 -16.06 21.23
CA GLN A 284 5.50 -16.18 22.69
C GLN A 284 6.37 -15.03 23.24
N GLN A 285 6.02 -13.78 22.91
CA GLN A 285 6.78 -12.60 23.27
C GLN A 285 5.90 -11.53 23.86
N LEU A 286 6.38 -10.89 24.94
CA LEU A 286 5.86 -9.63 25.42
C LEU A 286 6.48 -8.52 24.57
N VAL A 287 5.67 -7.82 23.77
CA VAL A 287 6.13 -6.77 22.86
C VAL A 287 5.84 -5.39 23.44
N ARG A 288 6.74 -4.46 23.20
CA ARG A 288 6.60 -3.05 23.51
C ARG A 288 6.02 -2.33 22.31
N LEU A 289 5.00 -1.53 22.52
CA LEU A 289 4.28 -0.80 21.51
C LEU A 289 4.24 0.69 21.87
N TYR A 290 4.45 1.55 20.87
CA TYR A 290 4.01 2.95 20.95
C TYR A 290 2.65 3.01 20.29
N ILE A 291 1.67 3.50 21.03
CA ILE A 291 0.28 3.63 20.61
C ILE A 291 -0.04 5.11 20.43
N LEU A 292 -0.38 5.49 19.24
CA LEU A 292 -0.83 6.84 18.91
C LEU A 292 -2.11 6.75 18.08
N ARG A 293 -2.77 7.87 17.84
CA ARG A 293 -4.03 7.89 17.10
C ARG A 293 -3.94 8.77 15.87
N ASN A 294 -4.51 8.33 14.76
CA ASN A 294 -4.60 9.13 13.55
C ASN A 294 -5.78 10.11 13.64
N ASP A 295 -5.67 11.11 14.51
CA ASP A 295 -6.68 12.15 14.69
C ASP A 295 -6.05 13.56 14.82
N GLU A 296 -6.89 14.59 14.75
CA GLU A 296 -6.45 15.99 14.83
C GLU A 296 -5.87 16.34 16.23
N ALA A 297 -6.38 15.72 17.29
CA ALA A 297 -5.87 15.91 18.64
C ALA A 297 -4.42 15.44 18.77
N SER A 298 -4.03 14.45 18.00
CA SER A 298 -2.65 13.94 17.90
C SER A 298 -1.81 14.65 16.85
N SER A 299 -2.22 15.82 16.35
CA SER A 299 -1.54 16.54 15.24
C SER A 299 -1.39 15.71 13.95
N LEU A 300 -2.27 14.74 13.78
CA LEU A 300 -2.42 13.87 12.61
C LEU A 300 -3.88 13.96 12.12
N GLY A 301 -4.40 12.92 11.54
CA GLY A 301 -5.84 12.71 11.35
C GLY A 301 -6.53 13.54 10.29
N THR A 302 -5.77 14.29 9.51
CA THR A 302 -6.34 14.98 8.37
C THR A 302 -6.47 14.09 7.13
N THR A 303 -5.80 12.94 7.13
CA THR A 303 -5.81 11.93 6.05
C THR A 303 -5.66 10.53 6.63
N PRO A 304 -6.19 9.49 6.00
CA PRO A 304 -5.79 8.14 6.31
C PRO A 304 -4.30 7.95 5.98
N LEU A 305 -3.62 7.05 6.66
CA LEU A 305 -2.23 6.71 6.36
C LEU A 305 -2.21 5.48 5.46
N PRO A 306 -1.63 5.58 4.24
CA PRO A 306 -1.41 4.42 3.39
C PRO A 306 -0.56 3.34 4.08
N ASP A 307 -0.66 2.12 3.61
CA ASP A 307 0.30 1.08 3.96
C ASP A 307 1.71 1.49 3.52
N GLY A 308 2.71 1.17 4.33
CA GLY A 308 4.07 1.62 4.04
C GLY A 308 5.10 1.23 5.09
N MET A 309 6.36 1.52 4.77
CA MET A 309 7.49 1.22 5.67
C MET A 309 7.64 2.31 6.73
N VAL A 310 7.46 1.93 7.99
CA VAL A 310 7.76 2.80 9.15
C VAL A 310 9.17 2.54 9.62
N ARG A 311 9.94 3.62 9.82
CA ARG A 311 11.25 3.60 10.51
C ARG A 311 11.15 4.43 11.77
N LEU A 312 11.39 3.79 12.90
CA LEU A 312 11.30 4.42 14.21
C LEU A 312 12.69 4.62 14.80
N PHE A 313 12.94 5.84 15.22
CA PHE A 313 14.14 6.28 15.89
C PHE A 313 13.80 6.89 17.24
N ARG A 314 14.78 7.01 18.12
CA ARG A 314 14.71 7.76 19.37
C ARG A 314 15.89 8.73 19.44
N ASP A 315 15.62 9.96 19.88
CA ASP A 315 16.67 10.91 20.22
C ASP A 315 17.46 10.35 21.41
N ASN A 316 18.78 10.33 21.30
CA ASN A 316 19.65 9.84 22.38
C ASN A 316 20.00 10.92 23.43
N GLY A 317 19.45 12.13 23.28
CA GLY A 317 19.66 13.26 24.20
C GLY A 317 21.04 13.91 24.14
N ARG A 318 21.86 13.56 23.14
CA ARG A 318 23.21 14.09 22.97
C ARG A 318 23.41 14.66 21.57
N ASP A 319 23.73 13.82 20.60
CA ASP A 319 24.18 14.23 19.26
C ASP A 319 23.65 13.33 18.13
N GLY A 320 22.67 12.48 18.43
CA GLY A 320 22.21 11.54 17.40
C GLY A 320 20.93 10.81 17.69
N LEU A 321 20.58 9.95 16.76
CA LEU A 321 19.38 9.12 16.77
C LEU A 321 19.75 7.65 16.97
N SER A 322 19.03 6.99 17.88
CA SER A 322 19.07 5.53 18.01
C SER A 322 17.99 4.92 17.15
N PHE A 323 18.36 4.04 16.22
CA PHE A 323 17.40 3.25 15.44
C PHE A 323 16.76 2.20 16.36
N LEU A 324 15.43 2.19 16.42
CA LEU A 324 14.68 1.23 17.25
C LEU A 324 14.17 0.06 16.41
N THR A 325 13.42 0.33 15.34
CA THR A 325 12.82 -0.71 14.51
C THR A 325 12.39 -0.19 13.13
N ALA A 326 12.18 -1.12 12.20
CA ALA A 326 11.47 -0.85 10.96
C ALA A 326 10.51 -1.99 10.65
N TYR A 327 9.30 -1.66 10.24
CA TYR A 327 8.30 -2.63 9.85
C TYR A 327 7.30 -2.03 8.86
N HIS A 328 6.51 -2.87 8.23
CA HIS A 328 5.48 -2.45 7.29
C HIS A 328 4.16 -2.26 8.03
N THR A 329 3.63 -1.02 8.05
CA THR A 329 2.30 -0.75 8.58
C THR A 329 1.22 -1.05 7.55
N LYS A 330 0.04 -1.40 8.05
CA LYS A 330 -1.17 -1.50 7.23
C LYS A 330 -1.77 -0.11 7.03
N TYR A 331 -2.74 -0.01 6.12
CA TYR A 331 -3.58 1.17 5.98
C TYR A 331 -4.25 1.55 7.32
N VAL A 332 -4.16 2.81 7.72
CA VAL A 332 -4.74 3.34 8.96
C VAL A 332 -5.75 4.43 8.66
N PRO A 333 -7.06 4.16 8.82
CA PRO A 333 -8.10 5.17 8.69
C PRO A 333 -7.95 6.34 9.66
N ILE A 334 -8.65 7.45 9.38
CA ILE A 334 -8.78 8.56 10.32
C ILE A 334 -9.50 8.07 11.58
N GLY A 335 -9.00 8.48 12.76
CA GLY A 335 -9.54 8.11 14.07
C GLY A 335 -9.07 6.76 14.60
N GLN A 336 -8.35 5.96 13.81
CA GLN A 336 -7.84 4.65 14.24
C GLN A 336 -6.51 4.77 14.99
N GLU A 337 -6.25 3.77 15.84
CA GLU A 337 -4.96 3.63 16.52
C GLU A 337 -3.87 3.18 15.55
N ILE A 338 -2.69 3.76 15.72
CA ILE A 338 -1.44 3.38 15.05
C ILE A 338 -0.61 2.64 16.08
N GLU A 339 -0.32 1.37 15.85
CA GLU A 339 0.50 0.53 16.72
C GLU A 339 1.91 0.40 16.15
N LEU A 340 2.87 1.07 16.77
CA LEU A 340 4.28 0.97 16.40
C LEU A 340 4.95 -0.13 17.24
N ASN A 341 5.18 -1.29 16.63
CA ASN A 341 5.74 -2.45 17.33
C ASN A 341 7.28 -2.38 17.38
N LEU A 342 7.82 -2.22 18.58
CA LEU A 342 9.26 -2.17 18.85
C LEU A 342 9.88 -3.56 19.11
N GLY A 343 9.06 -4.61 19.16
CA GLY A 343 9.51 -5.93 19.55
C GLY A 343 9.70 -6.09 21.06
N ARG A 344 10.64 -6.94 21.45
CA ARG A 344 10.94 -7.18 22.88
C ARG A 344 11.73 -6.03 23.48
N ASP A 345 11.34 -5.63 24.68
CA ASP A 345 12.13 -4.71 25.49
C ASP A 345 13.13 -5.50 26.33
N PRO A 346 14.45 -5.23 26.23
CA PRO A 346 15.47 -5.95 27.02
C PRO A 346 15.36 -5.67 28.52
N GLU A 347 14.74 -4.55 28.93
CA GLU A 347 14.55 -4.17 30.33
C GLU A 347 13.27 -4.76 30.94
N VAL A 348 12.47 -5.48 30.15
CA VAL A 348 11.24 -6.13 30.65
C VAL A 348 11.27 -7.63 30.35
N VAL A 349 11.43 -8.41 31.42
CA VAL A 349 11.50 -9.88 31.32
C VAL A 349 10.14 -10.48 31.61
N HIS A 350 9.64 -11.29 30.72
CA HIS A 350 8.39 -12.02 30.84
C HIS A 350 8.64 -13.53 30.74
N GLU A 351 8.07 -14.27 31.68
CA GLU A 351 8.13 -15.73 31.75
C GLU A 351 6.71 -16.27 31.99
N ARG A 352 6.27 -17.21 31.16
CA ARG A 352 5.01 -17.95 31.36
C ARG A 352 5.32 -19.30 31.99
N LEU A 353 4.83 -19.56 33.19
CA LEU A 353 5.13 -20.75 33.99
C LEU A 353 3.86 -21.52 34.31
N ARG A 354 3.85 -22.82 34.00
CA ARG A 354 2.83 -23.74 34.48
C ARG A 354 3.27 -24.31 35.81
N LEU A 355 2.59 -23.89 36.89
CA LEU A 355 2.96 -24.29 38.25
C LEU A 355 2.42 -25.66 38.63
N ARG A 356 1.22 -26.00 38.14
CA ARG A 356 0.54 -27.25 38.48
C ARG A 356 -0.35 -27.71 37.33
N SER A 357 -0.51 -29.03 37.21
CA SER A 357 -1.50 -29.67 36.35
C SER A 357 -2.07 -30.86 37.07
N TRP A 358 -3.40 -31.02 37.03
CA TRP A 358 -4.09 -32.17 37.64
C TRP A 358 -5.41 -32.41 36.90
N ARG A 359 -6.01 -33.57 37.22
CA ARG A 359 -7.32 -33.98 36.65
C ARG A 359 -8.26 -34.37 37.74
N ASP A 360 -9.56 -34.04 37.57
CA ASP A 360 -10.65 -34.45 38.43
C ASP A 360 -11.94 -34.59 37.65
N ASN A 361 -13.10 -34.61 38.37
CA ASN A 361 -14.43 -34.73 37.79
C ASN A 361 -14.53 -35.85 36.74
N PHE A 362 -13.96 -37.04 37.09
CA PHE A 362 -13.95 -38.18 36.17
C PHE A 362 -15.32 -38.81 36.03
N TRP A 363 -15.73 -39.03 34.79
CA TRP A 363 -16.88 -39.80 34.38
C TRP A 363 -16.45 -41.08 33.69
N PHE A 364 -17.16 -42.14 34.02
CA PHE A 364 -16.92 -43.49 33.53
C PHE A 364 -18.12 -44.00 32.77
N ARG A 365 -17.91 -44.85 31.77
CA ARG A 365 -18.97 -45.48 30.99
C ARG A 365 -19.04 -46.96 31.35
N ASP A 366 -20.27 -47.50 31.52
CA ASP A 366 -20.45 -48.94 31.75
C ASP A 366 -20.00 -49.76 30.53
N THR A 367 -19.72 -51.06 30.73
CA THR A 367 -19.25 -51.98 29.68
C THR A 367 -20.23 -52.15 28.53
N LYS A 368 -21.52 -51.82 28.75
CA LYS A 368 -22.57 -51.86 27.72
C LYS A 368 -22.77 -50.49 27.03
N GLY A 369 -22.03 -49.46 27.44
CA GLY A 369 -22.08 -48.13 26.86
C GLY A 369 -23.38 -47.36 27.06
N ARG A 370 -24.20 -47.77 27.99
CA ARG A 370 -25.58 -47.24 28.19
C ARG A 370 -25.70 -46.24 29.33
N LYS A 371 -24.79 -46.24 30.30
CA LYS A 371 -24.83 -45.39 31.48
C LYS A 371 -23.50 -44.76 31.78
N TYR A 372 -23.54 -43.47 32.17
CA TYR A 372 -22.42 -42.72 32.70
C TYR A 372 -22.59 -42.51 34.19
N PHE A 373 -21.52 -42.55 34.96
CA PHE A 373 -21.52 -42.30 36.40
C PHE A 373 -20.21 -41.62 36.83
N SER A 374 -20.30 -40.73 37.79
CA SER A 374 -19.15 -40.08 38.40
C SER A 374 -18.45 -41.01 39.39
N ARG A 375 -17.19 -40.70 39.71
CA ARG A 375 -16.42 -41.45 40.71
C ARG A 375 -17.08 -41.45 42.10
N GLU A 376 -17.82 -40.42 42.45
CA GLU A 376 -18.47 -40.24 43.73
C GLU A 376 -19.83 -40.96 43.84
N GLN A 377 -20.53 -41.10 42.72
CA GLN A 377 -21.90 -41.61 42.66
C GLN A 377 -22.00 -43.08 42.20
N GLY A 378 -20.87 -43.67 41.81
CA GLY A 378 -20.89 -45.00 41.22
C GLY A 378 -20.72 -46.13 42.21
N PRO A 379 -21.32 -47.33 41.95
CA PRO A 379 -20.91 -48.55 42.58
C PRO A 379 -19.43 -48.78 42.29
N GLN A 380 -18.71 -49.49 43.18
CA GLN A 380 -17.26 -49.71 43.08
C GLN A 380 -16.77 -49.80 41.64
N ILE A 381 -15.99 -48.75 41.19
CA ILE A 381 -15.50 -48.67 39.84
C ILE A 381 -14.57 -49.86 39.59
N ARG A 382 -14.97 -50.76 38.72
CA ARG A 382 -14.12 -51.87 38.30
C ARG A 382 -13.03 -51.35 37.36
N ASN A 383 -11.84 -51.90 37.47
CA ASN A 383 -10.65 -51.46 36.71
C ASN A 383 -10.81 -51.49 35.17
N ASN A 384 -11.92 -51.98 34.64
CA ASN A 384 -12.19 -52.11 33.21
C ASN A 384 -13.24 -51.10 32.68
N TYR A 385 -13.67 -50.11 33.48
CA TYR A 385 -14.57 -49.08 32.97
C TYR A 385 -13.78 -47.96 32.28
N PRO A 386 -14.05 -47.71 31.00
CA PRO A 386 -13.33 -46.63 30.27
C PRO A 386 -13.75 -45.27 30.80
N VAL A 387 -12.78 -44.37 30.92
CA VAL A 387 -13.01 -42.93 31.19
C VAL A 387 -13.75 -42.33 30.02
N ALA A 388 -14.85 -41.65 30.27
CA ALA A 388 -15.68 -41.00 29.26
C ALA A 388 -15.55 -39.47 29.26
N GLY A 389 -15.18 -38.87 30.41
CA GLY A 389 -14.94 -37.44 30.55
C GLY A 389 -14.16 -37.11 31.81
N TRP A 390 -13.50 -35.99 31.81
CA TRP A 390 -12.76 -35.44 32.96
C TRP A 390 -12.57 -33.95 32.79
N ASP A 391 -12.18 -33.27 33.85
CA ASP A 391 -11.70 -31.89 33.82
C ASP A 391 -10.18 -31.88 33.97
N ASP A 392 -9.50 -31.18 33.06
CA ASP A 392 -8.03 -31.04 33.00
C ASP A 392 -7.67 -29.63 33.45
N HIS A 393 -7.03 -29.51 34.59
CA HIS A 393 -6.71 -28.22 35.22
C HIS A 393 -5.26 -27.89 35.04
N GLU A 394 -5.00 -26.64 34.75
CA GLU A 394 -3.66 -26.06 34.65
C GLU A 394 -3.61 -24.73 35.42
N GLN A 395 -2.70 -24.63 36.37
CA GLN A 395 -2.40 -23.38 37.09
C GLN A 395 -1.19 -22.70 36.46
N TRP A 396 -1.41 -21.47 35.99
CA TRP A 396 -0.40 -20.69 35.29
C TRP A 396 -0.10 -19.40 36.01
N VAL A 397 1.13 -18.89 35.75
CA VAL A 397 1.60 -17.57 36.19
C VAL A 397 2.33 -16.90 35.04
N GLU A 398 1.93 -15.69 34.73
CA GLU A 398 2.73 -14.77 33.89
C GLU A 398 3.60 -13.92 34.85
N ARG A 399 4.88 -14.25 34.91
CA ARG A 399 5.84 -13.56 35.76
C ARG A 399 6.51 -12.44 34.98
N ILE A 400 6.36 -11.19 35.44
CA ILE A 400 6.91 -10.02 34.77
C ILE A 400 7.85 -9.30 35.71
N ARG A 401 9.06 -9.01 35.23
CA ARG A 401 10.08 -8.20 35.93
C ARG A 401 10.33 -6.94 35.10
N ASN A 402 10.05 -5.80 35.69
CA ASN A 402 10.27 -4.49 35.09
C ASN A 402 11.57 -3.89 35.65
N TYR A 403 12.61 -3.79 34.83
CA TYR A 403 13.90 -3.19 35.19
C TYR A 403 13.99 -1.72 34.76
N ARG A 404 12.94 -1.18 34.13
CA ARG A 404 12.85 0.23 33.81
C ARG A 404 12.60 1.06 35.09
N ASP A 405 12.94 2.35 35.02
CA ASP A 405 12.74 3.28 36.11
C ASP A 405 11.27 3.69 36.33
N GLN A 406 10.39 3.39 35.34
CA GLN A 406 8.99 3.74 35.34
C GLN A 406 8.08 2.53 35.36
N PRO A 407 6.89 2.63 35.99
CA PRO A 407 5.90 1.58 35.92
C PRO A 407 5.41 1.37 34.47
N ILE A 408 5.07 0.13 34.13
CA ILE A 408 4.57 -0.24 32.81
C ILE A 408 3.17 -0.84 32.88
N ASP A 409 2.36 -0.56 31.86
CA ASP A 409 1.05 -1.17 31.70
C ASP A 409 1.15 -2.36 30.72
N VAL A 410 0.75 -3.53 31.22
CA VAL A 410 0.81 -4.80 30.48
C VAL A 410 -0.59 -5.31 30.21
N GLU A 411 -0.86 -5.63 28.97
CA GLU A 411 -2.08 -6.32 28.50
C GLU A 411 -1.73 -7.75 28.09
N ILE A 412 -2.46 -8.70 28.64
CA ILE A 412 -2.33 -10.11 28.30
C ILE A 412 -3.64 -10.60 27.70
N ARG A 413 -3.58 -11.15 26.49
CA ARG A 413 -4.68 -11.80 25.80
C ARG A 413 -4.26 -13.22 25.43
N LEU A 414 -4.98 -14.20 25.95
CA LEU A 414 -4.75 -15.60 25.65
C LEU A 414 -5.80 -16.10 24.66
N THR A 415 -5.46 -17.08 23.85
CA THR A 415 -6.41 -17.76 22.97
C THR A 415 -6.52 -19.22 23.44
N LEU A 416 -7.67 -19.60 23.94
CA LEU A 416 -7.96 -20.92 24.52
C LEU A 416 -9.04 -21.60 23.69
N ARG A 417 -8.85 -22.87 23.34
CA ARG A 417 -9.80 -23.62 22.49
C ARG A 417 -10.49 -24.72 23.29
N GLY A 418 -11.74 -25.01 22.93
CA GLY A 418 -12.57 -26.02 23.58
C GLY A 418 -13.48 -25.43 24.66
N HIS A 419 -14.08 -26.27 25.44
CA HIS A 419 -14.89 -25.89 26.62
C HIS A 419 -13.94 -25.54 27.77
N VAL A 420 -13.74 -24.25 28.04
CA VAL A 420 -12.76 -23.75 28.99
C VAL A 420 -13.38 -22.89 30.07
N ILE A 421 -13.02 -23.17 31.34
CA ILE A 421 -13.26 -22.26 32.46
C ILE A 421 -11.96 -21.56 32.79
N PHE A 422 -11.97 -20.22 32.73
CA PHE A 422 -10.83 -19.38 33.06
C PHE A 422 -11.10 -18.69 34.42
N THR A 423 -10.28 -18.99 35.41
CA THR A 423 -10.44 -18.47 36.77
C THR A 423 -9.27 -17.58 37.14
N SER A 424 -9.52 -16.32 37.53
CA SER A 424 -8.48 -15.38 37.94
C SER A 424 -9.04 -14.23 38.78
N GLU A 425 -8.20 -13.70 39.70
CA GLU A 425 -8.47 -12.46 40.47
C GLU A 425 -8.20 -11.19 39.64
N LEU A 426 -7.64 -11.29 38.46
CA LEU A 426 -7.20 -10.18 37.61
C LEU A 426 -8.35 -9.47 36.87
N SER A 427 -9.60 -9.78 37.21
CA SER A 427 -10.80 -9.23 36.56
C SER A 427 -10.76 -9.32 35.03
N PRO A 428 -10.55 -10.52 34.47
CA PRO A 428 -10.47 -10.72 33.04
C PRO A 428 -11.78 -10.35 32.34
N LYS A 429 -11.66 -9.92 31.07
CA LYS A 429 -12.79 -9.72 30.14
C LYS A 429 -12.60 -10.62 28.94
N LEU A 430 -13.68 -11.02 28.29
CA LEU A 430 -13.59 -11.69 27.01
C LEU A 430 -13.44 -10.66 25.91
N HIS A 431 -12.40 -10.82 25.09
CA HIS A 431 -12.24 -10.10 23.84
C HIS A 431 -13.15 -10.67 22.74
N ASP A 432 -13.21 -11.99 22.71
CA ASP A 432 -14.13 -12.81 21.92
C ASP A 432 -14.49 -14.09 22.70
N TYR A 433 -15.24 -15.02 22.11
CA TYR A 433 -15.75 -16.22 22.78
C TYR A 433 -14.67 -17.16 23.36
N HIS A 434 -13.40 -17.02 22.95
CA HIS A 434 -12.31 -17.91 23.35
C HIS A 434 -11.04 -17.16 23.83
N SER A 435 -11.10 -15.84 23.93
CA SER A 435 -9.92 -15.01 24.25
C SER A 435 -10.10 -14.18 25.51
N PRO A 436 -9.75 -14.70 26.70
CA PRO A 436 -9.69 -13.92 27.93
C PRO A 436 -8.54 -12.90 27.85
N GLN A 437 -8.84 -11.68 28.31
CA GLN A 437 -7.92 -10.56 28.34
C GLN A 437 -7.95 -9.88 29.69
N PHE A 438 -6.78 -9.51 30.20
CA PHE A 438 -6.64 -8.71 31.42
C PHE A 438 -5.45 -7.75 31.33
N THR A 439 -5.45 -6.73 32.18
CA THR A 439 -4.39 -5.72 32.25
C THR A 439 -3.81 -5.67 33.64
N ALA A 440 -2.53 -5.34 33.73
CA ALA A 440 -1.85 -5.16 35.02
C ALA A 440 -0.78 -4.08 34.90
N ARG A 441 -0.64 -3.26 35.96
CA ARG A 441 0.43 -2.29 36.11
C ARG A 441 1.58 -2.94 36.86
N ILE A 442 2.78 -2.90 36.29
CA ILE A 442 4.00 -3.52 36.86
C ILE A 442 4.95 -2.41 37.32
N GLU A 443 5.17 -2.38 38.61
CA GLU A 443 6.06 -1.38 39.24
C GLU A 443 7.54 -1.70 38.95
N PRO A 444 8.44 -0.67 38.99
CA PRO A 444 9.86 -0.86 38.82
C PRO A 444 10.48 -1.80 39.85
N ALA A 445 11.52 -2.52 39.45
CA ALA A 445 12.39 -3.36 40.26
C ALA A 445 11.71 -4.49 41.08
N LYS A 446 10.40 -4.71 40.92
CA LYS A 446 9.67 -5.76 41.64
C LYS A 446 9.06 -6.75 40.65
N PRO A 447 9.32 -8.06 40.82
CA PRO A 447 8.60 -9.06 40.01
C PRO A 447 7.12 -9.07 40.41
N ARG A 448 6.23 -9.20 39.43
CA ARG A 448 4.81 -9.41 39.64
C ARG A 448 4.35 -10.68 38.96
N ASP A 449 3.73 -11.54 39.75
CA ASP A 449 3.14 -12.79 39.30
C ASP A 449 1.64 -12.59 39.06
N LEU A 450 1.21 -12.81 37.83
CA LEU A 450 -0.20 -12.70 37.40
C LEU A 450 -0.75 -14.12 37.24
N GLY A 451 -1.44 -14.62 38.28
CA GLY A 451 -1.91 -15.99 38.36
C GLY A 451 -3.29 -16.19 37.76
N TYR A 452 -3.47 -17.34 37.15
CA TYR A 452 -4.77 -17.81 36.67
C TYR A 452 -4.81 -19.33 36.59
N GLU A 453 -6.02 -19.89 36.59
CA GLU A 453 -6.30 -21.30 36.37
C GLU A 453 -7.12 -21.49 35.10
N VAL A 454 -6.78 -22.51 34.34
CA VAL A 454 -7.50 -22.90 33.13
C VAL A 454 -7.98 -24.34 33.34
N THR A 455 -9.30 -24.54 33.27
CA THR A 455 -9.92 -25.86 33.32
C THR A 455 -10.49 -26.23 31.96
N TYR A 456 -9.95 -27.26 31.33
CA TYR A 456 -10.44 -27.81 30.08
C TYR A 456 -11.39 -28.96 30.37
N ARG A 457 -12.64 -28.86 29.98
CA ARG A 457 -13.60 -29.95 30.05
C ARG A 457 -13.46 -30.90 28.89
N GLN A 458 -13.28 -32.19 29.17
CA GLN A 458 -12.95 -33.21 28.18
C GLN A 458 -14.04 -34.32 28.14
N GLY A 459 -14.20 -34.97 26.98
CA GLY A 459 -15.14 -36.04 26.76
C GLY A 459 -16.58 -35.59 26.99
N ILE A 460 -17.35 -36.31 27.81
CA ILE A 460 -18.76 -35.95 28.08
C ILE A 460 -18.94 -34.70 28.96
N ASN A 461 -17.87 -34.16 29.56
CA ASN A 461 -17.89 -32.88 30.25
C ASN A 461 -17.82 -31.69 29.27
N HIS A 462 -17.53 -31.97 28.01
CA HIS A 462 -17.43 -30.96 26.97
C HIS A 462 -18.82 -30.69 26.37
N ASP A 463 -19.39 -29.53 26.69
CA ASP A 463 -20.74 -29.14 26.23
C ASP A 463 -20.71 -28.06 25.15
N GLN A 464 -19.62 -27.30 25.04
CA GLN A 464 -19.52 -26.09 24.18
C GLN A 464 -18.06 -25.72 23.86
N ASP A 465 -17.86 -24.97 22.82
CA ASP A 465 -16.51 -24.47 22.41
C ASP A 465 -16.34 -22.99 22.74
N ASN A 466 -16.38 -22.62 24.02
CA ASN A 466 -16.18 -21.24 24.47
C ASN A 466 -15.44 -21.18 25.81
N VAL A 467 -14.97 -19.98 26.16
CA VAL A 467 -14.41 -19.68 27.48
C VAL A 467 -15.46 -19.06 28.38
N THR A 468 -15.60 -19.62 29.58
CA THR A 468 -16.38 -19.04 30.66
C THR A 468 -15.46 -18.44 31.70
N LEU A 469 -15.64 -17.15 32.03
CA LEU A 469 -14.88 -16.48 33.08
C LEU A 469 -15.47 -16.79 34.45
N LYS A 470 -14.61 -17.12 35.42
CA LYS A 470 -15.01 -17.39 36.81
C LYS A 470 -14.08 -16.61 37.75
N GLN A 471 -14.63 -16.07 38.83
CA GLN A 471 -13.82 -15.55 39.92
C GLN A 471 -13.40 -16.70 40.84
N PRO A 472 -12.20 -16.62 41.47
CA PRO A 472 -11.83 -17.55 42.52
C PRO A 472 -12.88 -17.51 43.62
N GLY A 473 -13.30 -18.68 44.12
CA GLY A 473 -14.24 -18.81 45.20
C GLY A 473 -13.61 -18.61 46.56
#